data_e267d8fbd8447fdf7e2a1dbb81ca8cbd
#
_entry.id   e267d8fbd8447fdf7e2a1dbb81ca8cbd
#
_cell.length_a   1.000
_cell.length_b   1.000
_cell.length_c   1.000
_cell.angle_alpha   90.00
_cell.angle_beta   90.00
_cell.angle_gamma   90.00
#
_symmetry.space_group_name_H-M   'P 1'
#
loop_
_entity.id
_entity.type
_entity.pdbx_description
1 polymer ?
#
loop_
_entity_poly.entity_id
_entity_poly.type
_entity_poly.pdbx_seq_one_letter_code
_entity_poly.pdbx_strand_id
1 'polypeptide(L)' 'MTADDLIDRFLARLLRYQGGTRRRWRTVIGAVRVYSPATHAHCNWSITPAGSAAEIAAVEAISDALRNEHPLIAA' A
#
# COMPACT_ATOMS: atom_id res chain seq x y z
N MET A 1 -8.85 -5.72 9.02
CA MET A 1 -7.68 -5.82 8.11
C MET A 1 -6.44 -5.31 8.81
N THR A 2 -5.36 -6.04 8.75
CA THR A 2 -4.06 -5.63 9.31
C THR A 2 -3.19 -4.98 8.24
N ALA A 3 -2.06 -4.40 8.66
CA ALA A 3 -1.07 -3.88 7.71
C ALA A 3 -0.54 -4.97 6.76
N ASP A 4 -0.34 -6.19 7.26
CA ASP A 4 0.10 -7.31 6.42
C ASP A 4 -0.95 -7.68 5.37
N ASP A 5 -2.23 -7.68 5.75
CA ASP A 5 -3.33 -7.91 4.79
C ASP A 5 -3.34 -6.82 3.72
N LEU A 6 -3.10 -5.58 4.10
CA LEU A 6 -3.03 -4.46 3.17
C LEU A 6 -1.88 -4.63 2.18
N ILE A 7 -0.69 -5.01 2.67
CA ILE A 7 0.47 -5.29 1.82
C ILE A 7 0.14 -6.41 0.82
N ASP A 8 -0.53 -7.47 1.24
CA ASP A 8 -0.92 -8.57 0.36
C ASP A 8 -1.85 -8.08 -0.77
N ARG A 9 -2.74 -7.15 -0.48
CA ARG A 9 -3.61 -6.55 -1.51
C ARG A 9 -2.83 -5.68 -2.49
N PHE A 10 -1.87 -4.89 -2.01
CA PHE A 10 -0.94 -4.17 -2.89
C PHE A 10 -0.22 -5.12 -3.83
N LEU A 11 0.37 -6.17 -3.27
CA LEU A 11 1.17 -7.13 -4.03
C LEU A 11 0.34 -7.87 -5.09
N ALA A 12 -0.86 -8.30 -4.75
CA ALA A 12 -1.75 -8.97 -5.68
C ALA A 12 -2.05 -8.10 -6.90
N ARG A 13 -2.33 -6.82 -6.69
CA ARG A 13 -2.64 -5.88 -7.78
C ARG A 13 -1.41 -5.53 -8.60
N LEU A 14 -0.27 -5.29 -7.95
CA LEU A 14 0.97 -4.97 -8.63
C LEU A 14 1.43 -6.12 -9.53
N LEU A 15 1.38 -7.35 -9.04
CA LEU A 15 1.73 -8.53 -9.83
C LEU A 15 0.77 -8.72 -11.01
N ARG A 16 -0.52 -8.45 -10.82
CA ARG A 16 -1.52 -8.59 -11.86
C ARG A 16 -1.37 -7.56 -12.98
N TYR A 17 -1.14 -6.29 -12.63
CA TYR A 17 -1.16 -5.19 -13.59
C TYR A 17 0.22 -4.80 -14.12
N GLN A 18 1.26 -5.00 -13.32
CA GLN A 18 2.63 -4.62 -13.67
C GLN A 18 3.55 -5.82 -13.94
N GLY A 19 3.23 -6.99 -13.40
CA GLY A 19 4.13 -8.12 -13.41
C GLY A 19 5.26 -7.96 -12.41
N GLY A 20 6.44 -8.50 -12.73
CA GLY A 20 7.59 -8.45 -11.82
C GLY A 20 7.54 -9.52 -10.75
N THR A 21 8.19 -9.26 -9.62
CA THR A 21 8.26 -10.21 -8.52
C THR A 21 7.64 -9.64 -7.24
N ARG A 22 7.09 -10.53 -6.41
CA ARG A 22 6.57 -10.19 -5.09
C ARG A 22 7.64 -9.51 -4.23
N ARG A 23 8.85 -10.06 -4.24
CA ARG A 23 9.97 -9.54 -3.45
C ARG A 23 10.33 -8.11 -3.83
N ARG A 24 10.41 -7.80 -5.12
CA ARG A 24 10.73 -6.46 -5.59
C ARG A 24 9.65 -5.47 -5.20
N TRP A 25 8.40 -5.80 -5.43
CA TRP A 25 7.29 -4.92 -5.09
C TRP A 25 7.18 -4.68 -3.59
N ARG A 26 7.43 -5.72 -2.77
CA ARG A 26 7.46 -5.56 -1.31
C ARG A 26 8.53 -4.55 -0.88
N THR A 27 9.68 -4.57 -1.52
CA THR A 27 10.76 -3.59 -1.28
C THR A 27 10.33 -2.18 -1.69
N VAL A 28 9.67 -2.04 -2.83
CA VAL A 28 9.18 -0.73 -3.31
C VAL A 28 8.13 -0.14 -2.39
N ILE A 29 7.16 -0.94 -1.95
CA ILE A 29 6.11 -0.51 -1.02
C ILE A 29 6.71 -0.06 0.31
N GLY A 30 7.67 -0.81 0.81
CA GLY A 30 8.27 -0.58 2.12
C GLY A 30 7.31 -0.88 3.27
N ALA A 31 7.49 -0.18 4.37
CA ALA A 31 6.66 -0.36 5.55
C ALA A 31 5.35 0.42 5.45
N VAL A 32 4.27 -0.18 5.93
CA VAL A 32 3.00 0.51 6.13
C VAL A 32 3.02 1.14 7.52
N ARG A 33 2.82 2.45 7.60
CA ARG A 33 2.64 3.16 8.85
C ARG A 33 1.16 3.16 9.20
N VAL A 34 0.84 2.78 10.44
CA VAL A 34 -0.53 2.71 10.92
C VAL A 34 -0.70 3.68 12.08
N TYR A 35 -1.74 4.49 12.01
CA TYR A 35 -2.08 5.50 13.01
C TYR A 35 -3.39 5.15 13.70
N SER A 36 -3.66 5.82 14.82
CA SER A 36 -4.95 5.68 15.51
C SER A 36 -6.08 6.26 14.64
N PRO A 37 -7.19 5.52 14.46
CA PRO A 37 -8.37 6.06 13.76
C PRO A 37 -8.96 7.30 14.44
N ALA A 38 -8.72 7.47 15.74
CA ALA A 38 -9.18 8.64 16.49
C ALA A 38 -8.51 9.94 16.01
N THR A 39 -7.23 9.85 15.57
CA THR A 39 -6.47 10.98 15.03
C THR A 39 -6.46 11.03 13.51
N HIS A 40 -6.71 9.91 12.86
CA HIS A 40 -6.71 9.75 11.40
C HIS A 40 -8.03 9.11 10.94
N ALA A 41 -9.12 9.87 11.05
CA ALA A 41 -10.48 9.36 10.84
C ALA A 41 -10.78 9.00 9.37
N HIS A 42 -10.11 9.64 8.41
CA HIS A 42 -10.35 9.42 6.98
C HIS A 42 -9.51 8.30 6.40
N CYS A 43 -8.28 8.17 6.85
CA CYS A 43 -7.37 7.09 6.48
C CYS A 43 -6.29 6.98 7.55
N ASN A 44 -6.16 5.80 8.15
CA ASN A 44 -5.23 5.62 9.26
C ASN A 44 -3.93 4.91 8.87
N TRP A 45 -3.58 4.89 7.61
CA TRP A 45 -2.33 4.30 7.17
C TRP A 45 -1.68 5.14 6.07
N SER A 46 -0.38 5.02 5.96
CA SER A 46 0.41 5.66 4.90
C SER A 46 1.57 4.78 4.49
N ILE A 47 2.04 5.00 3.26
CA ILE A 47 3.24 4.37 2.73
C ILE A 47 4.14 5.45 2.14
N THR A 48 5.43 5.15 2.03
CA THR A 48 6.41 6.00 1.35
C THR A 48 7.18 5.10 0.37
N PRO A 49 6.64 4.88 -0.84
CA PRO A 49 7.29 3.98 -1.78
C PRO A 49 8.64 4.52 -2.24
N ALA A 50 9.57 3.60 -2.50
CA ALA A 50 10.91 3.92 -3.00
C ALA A 50 11.26 2.99 -4.16
N GLY A 51 11.92 3.52 -5.17
CA GLY A 51 12.30 2.77 -6.37
C GLY A 51 12.39 3.69 -7.56
N SER A 52 12.19 3.16 -8.77
CA SER A 52 12.13 3.99 -9.98
C SER A 52 10.86 4.85 -9.98
N ALA A 53 10.85 5.91 -10.80
CA ALA A 53 9.68 6.75 -10.95
C ALA A 53 8.46 5.96 -11.41
N ALA A 54 8.63 4.99 -12.31
CA ALA A 54 7.54 4.14 -12.79
C ALA A 54 7.02 3.21 -11.68
N GLU A 55 7.91 2.66 -10.86
CA GLU A 55 7.53 1.81 -9.73
C GLU A 55 6.74 2.60 -8.68
N ILE A 56 7.22 3.79 -8.33
CA ILE A 56 6.54 4.67 -7.38
C ILE A 56 5.15 5.05 -7.90
N ALA A 57 5.05 5.44 -9.17
CA ALA A 57 3.76 5.79 -9.78
C ALA A 57 2.77 4.62 -9.75
N ALA A 58 3.23 3.41 -10.03
CA ALA A 58 2.40 2.21 -9.98
C ALA A 58 1.86 1.95 -8.57
N VAL A 59 2.72 2.06 -7.55
CA VAL A 59 2.32 1.87 -6.15
C VAL A 59 1.36 2.97 -5.71
N GLU A 60 1.61 4.23 -6.07
CA GLU A 60 0.74 5.35 -5.68
C GLU A 60 -0.66 5.22 -6.29
N ALA A 61 -0.77 4.77 -7.54
CA ALA A 61 -2.07 4.55 -8.18
C ALA A 61 -2.89 3.48 -7.43
N ILE A 62 -2.25 2.39 -7.02
CA ILE A 62 -2.91 1.35 -6.25
C ILE A 62 -3.23 1.83 -4.83
N SER A 63 -2.35 2.63 -4.24
CA SER A 63 -2.57 3.25 -2.93
C SER A 63 -3.85 4.10 -2.94
N ASP A 64 -4.06 4.90 -3.96
CA ASP A 64 -5.26 5.74 -4.08
C ASP A 64 -6.53 4.88 -4.11
N ALA A 65 -6.53 3.79 -4.87
CA ALA A 65 -7.65 2.86 -4.91
C ALA A 65 -7.88 2.18 -3.55
N LEU A 66 -6.82 1.72 -2.90
CA LEU A 66 -6.92 1.06 -1.61
C LEU A 66 -7.34 2.00 -0.48
N ARG A 67 -6.99 3.28 -0.54
CA ARG A 67 -7.48 4.28 0.42
C ARG A 67 -8.99 4.44 0.35
N ASN A 68 -9.56 4.35 -0.84
CA ASN A 68 -11.01 4.40 -1.01
C ASN A 68 -11.70 3.12 -0.54
N GLU A 69 -11.08 1.96 -0.77
CA GLU A 69 -11.66 0.66 -0.43
C GLU A 69 -11.47 0.28 1.03
N HIS A 70 -10.30 0.61 1.60
CA HIS A 70 -9.89 0.23 2.96
C HIS A 70 -9.23 1.41 3.68
N PRO A 71 -9.98 2.48 3.97
CA PRO A 71 -9.39 3.67 4.58
C PRO A 71 -8.95 3.45 6.03
N LEU A 72 -9.59 2.52 6.75
CA LEU A 72 -9.27 2.23 8.14
C LEU A 72 -8.87 0.77 8.30
N ILE A 73 -7.69 0.55 8.85
CA ILE A 73 -7.18 -0.79 9.15
C ILE A 73 -6.84 -0.92 10.63
N ALA A 74 -6.61 -2.15 11.09
CA ALA A 74 -6.26 -2.41 12.47
C ALA A 74 -4.89 -1.82 12.81
N ALA A 75 -4.85 -1.07 13.89
CA ALA A 75 -3.62 -0.47 14.40
C ALA A 75 -2.77 -1.49 15.15
#